data_00b763c13503ca0504c3020ef3cc551f
#
_entry.id   00b763c13503ca0504c3020ef3cc551f
#
_cell.length_a   1.000
_cell.length_b   1.000
_cell.length_c   1.000
_cell.angle_alpha   90.00
_cell.angle_beta   90.00
_cell.angle_gamma   90.00
#
_symmetry.space_group_name_H-M   'P 1'
#
loop_
_entity.id
_entity.type
_entity.pdbx_description
1 polymer ?
#
loop_
_entity_poly.entity_id
_entity_poly.type
_entity_poly.pdbx_seq_one_letter_code
_entity_poly.pdbx_strand_id
1 'polypeptide(L)'
;MKVWVFLLFPFIAFSQVIPSAVLPRIQAAREKRNPLLIAEQFYGLPYASHALSKENPEKFVVDFSGFDCVTFVENVWSLYRSKGVDSTFLRELERIRYARKPISYENRNHYLSATFLQMEDKGLFKQIIPPLYRVLAVKNIDFLSQFLAPKKGMIVLPDIQKMEKDLGPMTYVPSASFSQVSSYLQSGDVIAFVSKRKDLDYQHVGFIRQQMGQYYLVHASQDRRKVCQSVESISVYLKNHPSMIGFNVFRPEYAH
;
A
#
# COMPACT_ATOMS: atom_id res chain seq x y z
N MET A 1 -40.82 3.33 -26.96
CA MET A 1 -39.65 4.15 -26.62
C MET A 1 -38.68 3.28 -25.82
N LYS A 2 -37.58 2.79 -26.45
CA LYS A 2 -36.55 2.03 -25.72
C LYS A 2 -35.55 3.04 -25.15
N VAL A 3 -35.52 3.16 -23.83
CA VAL A 3 -34.52 3.97 -23.14
C VAL A 3 -33.22 3.14 -23.10
N TRP A 4 -32.20 3.59 -23.84
CA TRP A 4 -30.85 3.05 -23.76
C TRP A 4 -30.18 3.67 -22.53
N VAL A 5 -30.02 2.87 -21.47
CA VAL A 5 -29.17 3.25 -20.33
C VAL A 5 -27.71 3.04 -20.78
N PHE A 6 -27.03 4.11 -21.14
CA PHE A 6 -25.58 4.10 -21.30
C PHE A 6 -24.95 3.96 -19.92
N LEU A 7 -24.50 2.76 -19.60
CA LEU A 7 -23.57 2.55 -18.48
C LEU A 7 -22.26 3.27 -18.85
N LEU A 8 -22.09 4.47 -18.29
CA LEU A 8 -20.82 5.18 -18.32
C LEU A 8 -19.80 4.37 -17.49
N PHE A 9 -19.04 3.49 -18.15
CA PHE A 9 -17.83 2.94 -17.55
C PHE A 9 -16.87 4.11 -17.35
N PRO A 10 -16.30 4.30 -16.14
CA PRO A 10 -15.27 5.31 -15.94
C PRO A 10 -14.11 5.01 -16.89
N PHE A 11 -13.65 6.03 -17.59
CA PHE A 11 -12.49 5.92 -18.49
C PHE A 11 -11.29 5.38 -17.70
N ILE A 12 -10.89 4.15 -18.01
CA ILE A 12 -9.70 3.52 -17.43
C ILE A 12 -8.52 3.93 -18.32
N ALA A 13 -7.62 4.75 -17.78
CA ALA A 13 -6.39 5.08 -18.49
C ALA A 13 -5.39 3.94 -18.27
N PHE A 14 -5.25 3.03 -19.25
CA PHE A 14 -4.16 2.06 -19.29
C PHE A 14 -2.93 2.75 -19.91
N SER A 15 -1.87 2.95 -19.14
CA SER A 15 -0.67 3.61 -19.66
C SER A 15 0.40 2.65 -20.17
N GLN A 16 0.39 1.35 -19.80
CA GLN A 16 1.31 0.35 -20.38
C GLN A 16 0.86 -1.10 -20.18
N VAL A 17 1.35 -1.98 -21.06
CA VAL A 17 1.15 -3.42 -21.00
C VAL A 17 1.92 -3.98 -19.80
N ILE A 18 1.25 -4.82 -18.99
CA ILE A 18 1.91 -5.57 -17.93
C ILE A 18 3.06 -6.40 -18.52
N PRO A 19 4.25 -6.45 -17.89
CA PRO A 19 5.32 -7.31 -18.37
C PRO A 19 4.84 -8.76 -18.53
N SER A 20 5.07 -9.37 -19.68
CA SER A 20 4.59 -10.73 -19.99
C SER A 20 5.03 -11.79 -18.97
N ALA A 21 6.17 -11.57 -18.31
CA ALA A 21 6.68 -12.40 -17.24
C ALA A 21 5.81 -12.40 -15.96
N VAL A 22 4.92 -11.42 -15.79
CA VAL A 22 4.06 -11.32 -14.58
C VAL A 22 2.95 -12.37 -14.62
N LEU A 23 2.32 -12.59 -15.76
CA LEU A 23 1.14 -13.47 -15.86
C LEU A 23 1.39 -14.91 -15.36
N PRO A 24 2.45 -15.63 -15.79
CA PRO A 24 2.73 -16.96 -15.26
C PRO A 24 3.11 -16.96 -13.78
N ARG A 25 3.55 -15.83 -13.22
CA ARG A 25 3.92 -15.71 -11.81
C ARG A 25 2.70 -15.52 -10.89
N ILE A 26 1.60 -14.98 -11.39
CA ILE A 26 0.38 -14.79 -10.59
C ILE A 26 -0.12 -16.13 -10.06
N GLN A 27 -0.24 -17.15 -10.92
CA GLN A 27 -0.69 -18.47 -10.51
C GLN A 27 0.26 -19.09 -9.47
N ALA A 28 1.57 -19.11 -9.76
CA ALA A 28 2.57 -19.64 -8.84
C ALA A 28 2.59 -18.90 -7.49
N ALA A 29 2.38 -17.57 -7.50
CA ALA A 29 2.30 -16.77 -6.29
C ALA A 29 1.10 -17.17 -5.41
N ARG A 30 -0.05 -17.43 -6.03
CA ARG A 30 -1.26 -17.87 -5.31
C ARG A 30 -1.09 -19.27 -4.75
N GLU A 31 -0.60 -20.23 -5.54
CA GLU A 31 -0.35 -21.61 -5.10
C GLU A 31 0.63 -21.67 -3.92
N LYS A 32 1.70 -20.87 -3.98
CA LYS A 32 2.72 -20.79 -2.92
C LYS A 32 2.39 -19.80 -1.81
N ARG A 33 1.23 -19.14 -1.87
CA ARG A 33 0.83 -18.09 -0.93
C ARG A 33 1.91 -17.02 -0.71
N ASN A 34 2.57 -16.61 -1.80
CA ASN A 34 3.72 -15.68 -1.75
C ASN A 34 3.64 -14.59 -2.83
N PRO A 35 3.18 -13.37 -2.50
CA PRO A 35 3.08 -12.27 -3.45
C PRO A 35 4.44 -11.77 -3.96
N LEU A 36 5.56 -12.12 -3.31
CA LEU A 36 6.90 -11.73 -3.78
C LEU A 36 7.22 -12.26 -5.17
N LEU A 37 6.66 -13.40 -5.58
CA LEU A 37 6.86 -13.94 -6.93
C LEU A 37 6.33 -13.00 -8.02
N ILE A 38 5.32 -12.16 -7.69
CA ILE A 38 4.83 -11.11 -8.57
C ILE A 38 5.69 -9.85 -8.42
N ALA A 39 5.98 -9.45 -7.18
CA ALA A 39 6.77 -8.26 -6.87
C ALA A 39 8.13 -8.23 -7.58
N GLU A 40 8.80 -9.38 -7.64
CA GLU A 40 10.11 -9.56 -8.30
C GLU A 40 10.09 -9.26 -9.80
N GLN A 41 8.94 -9.44 -10.46
CA GLN A 41 8.81 -9.17 -11.89
C GLN A 41 8.88 -7.68 -12.23
N PHE A 42 8.74 -6.83 -11.23
CA PHE A 42 8.83 -5.37 -11.34
C PHE A 42 10.21 -4.80 -10.96
N TYR A 43 11.18 -5.64 -10.61
CA TYR A 43 12.52 -5.16 -10.28
C TYR A 43 13.13 -4.36 -11.43
N GLY A 44 13.74 -3.22 -11.07
CA GLY A 44 14.34 -2.29 -12.02
C GLY A 44 13.37 -1.24 -12.57
N LEU A 45 12.06 -1.42 -12.46
CA LEU A 45 11.11 -0.38 -12.87
C LEU A 45 11.32 0.91 -12.05
N PRO A 46 11.18 2.09 -12.66
CA PRO A 46 11.48 3.36 -12.02
C PRO A 46 10.54 3.65 -10.84
N TYR A 47 11.08 4.36 -9.84
CA TYR A 47 10.24 5.02 -8.83
C TYR A 47 9.50 6.18 -9.47
N ALA A 48 8.18 6.17 -9.40
CA ALA A 48 7.31 7.19 -9.97
C ALA A 48 6.57 7.92 -8.84
N SER A 49 7.14 9.04 -8.37
CA SER A 49 6.40 9.91 -7.43
C SER A 49 5.12 10.41 -8.09
N HIS A 50 4.03 10.39 -7.35
CA HIS A 50 2.71 10.82 -7.86
C HIS A 50 2.17 9.96 -9.02
N ALA A 51 2.32 8.64 -8.92
CA ALA A 51 1.84 7.67 -9.90
C ALA A 51 0.32 7.70 -10.13
N LEU A 52 -0.47 8.34 -9.26
CA LEU A 52 -1.91 8.44 -9.38
C LEU A 52 -2.35 9.73 -10.09
N SER A 53 -3.58 9.73 -10.62
CA SER A 53 -4.15 10.87 -11.35
C SER A 53 -4.09 12.16 -10.54
N LYS A 54 -3.73 13.24 -11.25
CA LYS A 54 -3.77 14.63 -10.75
C LYS A 54 -4.96 15.40 -11.34
N GLU A 55 -5.75 14.72 -12.17
CA GLU A 55 -6.88 15.33 -12.88
C GLU A 55 -8.10 15.45 -11.96
N ASN A 56 -8.92 16.45 -12.22
CA ASN A 56 -10.23 16.59 -11.60
C ASN A 56 -11.29 16.62 -12.72
N PRO A 57 -12.21 15.67 -12.77
CA PRO A 57 -12.39 14.53 -11.86
C PRO A 57 -11.25 13.52 -11.94
N GLU A 58 -10.98 12.84 -10.79
CA GLU A 58 -9.94 11.81 -10.71
C GLU A 58 -10.27 10.63 -11.64
N LYS A 59 -9.27 10.17 -12.38
CA LYS A 59 -9.36 8.96 -13.20
C LYS A 59 -8.79 7.76 -12.47
N PHE A 60 -9.39 6.59 -12.69
CA PHE A 60 -8.83 5.34 -12.21
C PHE A 60 -7.60 4.96 -13.03
N VAL A 61 -6.42 5.12 -12.43
CA VAL A 61 -5.14 4.90 -13.11
C VAL A 61 -4.64 3.48 -12.86
N VAL A 62 -4.28 2.77 -13.94
CA VAL A 62 -3.52 1.53 -13.92
C VAL A 62 -2.25 1.76 -14.73
N ASP A 63 -1.11 1.82 -14.05
CA ASP A 63 0.18 2.09 -14.67
C ASP A 63 1.25 1.13 -14.14
N PHE A 64 1.90 0.41 -15.05
CA PHE A 64 2.99 -0.51 -14.77
C PHE A 64 4.35 0.02 -15.25
N SER A 65 4.43 1.29 -15.67
CA SER A 65 5.69 1.90 -16.10
C SER A 65 6.61 2.29 -14.95
N GLY A 66 6.04 2.45 -13.75
CA GLY A 66 6.75 2.79 -12.53
C GLY A 66 5.81 2.87 -11.34
N PHE A 67 6.36 2.87 -10.14
CA PHE A 67 5.59 2.85 -8.90
C PHE A 67 6.18 3.78 -7.85
N ASP A 68 5.32 4.36 -7.02
CA ASP A 68 5.70 4.72 -5.65
C ASP A 68 5.51 3.52 -4.71
N CYS A 69 5.86 3.68 -3.43
CA CYS A 69 5.80 2.57 -2.47
C CYS A 69 4.38 2.05 -2.25
N VAL A 70 3.37 2.91 -2.32
CA VAL A 70 1.97 2.55 -2.11
C VAL A 70 1.41 1.84 -3.33
N THR A 71 1.54 2.45 -4.51
CA THR A 71 1.05 1.87 -5.76
C THR A 71 1.73 0.55 -6.11
N PHE A 72 3.00 0.37 -5.71
CA PHE A 72 3.68 -0.93 -5.83
C PHE A 72 2.95 -2.02 -5.04
N VAL A 73 2.68 -1.79 -3.75
CA VAL A 73 1.99 -2.77 -2.90
C VAL A 73 0.57 -3.01 -3.38
N GLU A 74 -0.17 -1.96 -3.74
CA GLU A 74 -1.53 -2.07 -4.26
C GLU A 74 -1.61 -2.95 -5.52
N ASN A 75 -0.70 -2.71 -6.49
CA ASN A 75 -0.71 -3.47 -7.76
C ASN A 75 -0.29 -4.92 -7.56
N VAL A 76 0.78 -5.20 -6.80
CA VAL A 76 1.22 -6.56 -6.49
C VAL A 76 0.12 -7.33 -5.77
N TRP A 77 -0.52 -6.73 -4.78
CA TRP A 77 -1.63 -7.33 -4.04
C TRP A 77 -2.83 -7.63 -4.93
N SER A 78 -3.23 -6.66 -5.76
CA SER A 78 -4.38 -6.83 -6.64
C SER A 78 -4.14 -7.91 -7.70
N LEU A 79 -2.92 -8.00 -8.26
CA LEU A 79 -2.51 -9.09 -9.15
C LEU A 79 -2.51 -10.44 -8.44
N TYR A 80 -2.03 -10.48 -7.22
CA TYR A 80 -2.02 -11.71 -6.41
C TYR A 80 -3.44 -12.26 -6.18
N ARG A 81 -4.44 -11.39 -6.05
CA ARG A 81 -5.86 -11.76 -5.86
C ARG A 81 -6.62 -12.00 -7.16
N SER A 82 -6.02 -11.73 -8.31
CA SER A 82 -6.62 -11.87 -9.63
C SER A 82 -6.02 -13.04 -10.42
N LYS A 83 -6.54 -13.30 -11.61
CA LYS A 83 -5.97 -14.26 -12.56
C LYS A 83 -5.11 -13.59 -13.63
N GLY A 84 -5.04 -12.26 -13.60
CA GLY A 84 -4.34 -11.44 -14.60
C GLY A 84 -4.80 -10.00 -14.48
N VAL A 85 -4.50 -9.15 -15.46
CA VAL A 85 -5.05 -7.81 -15.57
C VAL A 85 -6.44 -7.88 -16.18
N ASP A 86 -7.39 -8.34 -15.42
CA ASP A 86 -8.79 -8.55 -15.77
C ASP A 86 -9.73 -7.71 -14.90
N SER A 87 -11.02 -7.90 -15.05
CA SER A 87 -12.03 -7.20 -14.23
C SER A 87 -11.89 -7.51 -12.73
N THR A 88 -11.33 -8.67 -12.36
CA THR A 88 -11.06 -9.01 -10.96
C THR A 88 -9.91 -8.18 -10.42
N PHE A 89 -8.83 -8.03 -11.18
CA PHE A 89 -7.72 -7.15 -10.83
C PHE A 89 -8.18 -5.70 -10.63
N LEU A 90 -8.95 -5.16 -11.58
CA LEU A 90 -9.45 -3.80 -11.50
C LEU A 90 -10.31 -3.58 -10.26
N ARG A 91 -11.18 -4.54 -9.93
CA ARG A 91 -12.00 -4.50 -8.72
C ARG A 91 -11.19 -4.57 -7.43
N GLU A 92 -10.16 -5.43 -7.36
CA GLU A 92 -9.28 -5.53 -6.19
C GLU A 92 -8.45 -4.24 -6.03
N LEU A 93 -7.96 -3.67 -7.14
CA LEU A 93 -7.21 -2.41 -7.12
C LEU A 93 -8.10 -1.22 -6.69
N GLU A 94 -9.33 -1.15 -7.20
CA GLU A 94 -10.31 -0.17 -6.75
C GLU A 94 -10.57 -0.32 -5.24
N ARG A 95 -10.77 -1.56 -4.79
CA ARG A 95 -11.11 -1.89 -3.40
C ARG A 95 -10.04 -1.54 -2.37
N ILE A 96 -8.75 -1.63 -2.74
CA ILE A 96 -7.65 -1.24 -1.86
C ILE A 96 -7.39 0.28 -1.92
N ARG A 97 -7.55 0.89 -3.09
CA ARG A 97 -7.20 2.30 -3.33
C ARG A 97 -8.27 3.27 -2.87
N TYR A 98 -9.55 2.88 -2.92
CA TYR A 98 -10.66 3.76 -2.59
C TYR A 98 -11.48 3.22 -1.41
N ALA A 99 -11.78 4.11 -0.47
CA ALA A 99 -12.61 3.78 0.69
C ALA A 99 -14.07 3.51 0.27
N ARG A 100 -14.55 4.24 -0.73
CA ARG A 100 -15.93 4.20 -1.23
C ARG A 100 -16.05 4.68 -2.69
N LYS A 101 -17.23 4.49 -3.29
CA LYS A 101 -17.60 5.06 -4.60
C LYS A 101 -18.25 6.43 -4.45
N PRO A 102 -18.26 7.28 -5.50
CA PRO A 102 -17.55 7.06 -6.78
C PRO A 102 -16.03 7.19 -6.66
N ILE A 103 -15.30 6.81 -7.73
CA ILE A 103 -13.87 7.08 -7.84
C ILE A 103 -13.67 8.59 -7.88
N SER A 104 -13.03 9.13 -6.85
CA SER A 104 -12.71 10.54 -6.72
C SER A 104 -11.54 10.72 -5.76
N TYR A 105 -10.91 11.88 -5.82
CA TYR A 105 -9.80 12.20 -4.92
C TYR A 105 -10.22 12.08 -3.44
N GLU A 106 -11.42 12.56 -3.08
CA GLU A 106 -11.94 12.55 -1.71
C GLU A 106 -12.22 11.14 -1.20
N ASN A 107 -12.54 10.21 -2.09
CA ASN A 107 -12.84 8.82 -1.75
C ASN A 107 -11.61 7.90 -1.79
N ARG A 108 -10.45 8.43 -2.24
CA ARG A 108 -9.19 7.69 -2.23
C ARG A 108 -8.65 7.52 -0.81
N ASN A 109 -8.05 6.38 -0.53
CA ASN A 109 -7.30 6.17 0.70
C ASN A 109 -5.99 6.97 0.65
N HIS A 110 -5.91 8.06 1.40
CA HIS A 110 -4.75 8.94 1.48
C HIS A 110 -3.77 8.53 2.58
N TYR A 111 -4.22 7.67 3.49
CA TYR A 111 -3.47 7.19 4.64
C TYR A 111 -3.41 5.67 4.61
N LEU A 112 -2.23 5.11 4.78
CA LEU A 112 -2.05 3.66 4.83
C LEU A 112 -2.75 3.03 6.03
N SER A 113 -2.87 3.74 7.16
CA SER A 113 -3.64 3.27 8.32
C SER A 113 -5.11 3.05 7.97
N ALA A 114 -5.73 3.97 7.22
CA ALA A 114 -7.10 3.78 6.75
C ALA A 114 -7.21 2.59 5.79
N THR A 115 -6.24 2.44 4.86
CA THR A 115 -6.19 1.30 3.95
C THR A 115 -6.12 -0.02 4.73
N PHE A 116 -5.21 -0.15 5.68
CA PHE A 116 -5.03 -1.39 6.42
C PHE A 116 -6.23 -1.71 7.32
N LEU A 117 -6.80 -0.73 8.03
CA LEU A 117 -8.03 -0.94 8.80
C LEU A 117 -9.16 -1.45 7.92
N GLN A 118 -9.39 -0.81 6.77
CA GLN A 118 -10.41 -1.25 5.82
C GLN A 118 -10.14 -2.67 5.29
N MET A 119 -8.88 -3.04 5.08
CA MET A 119 -8.52 -4.37 4.59
C MET A 119 -8.64 -5.43 5.70
N GLU A 120 -8.35 -5.09 6.96
CA GLU A 120 -8.58 -5.96 8.12
C GLU A 120 -10.08 -6.21 8.33
N ASP A 121 -10.92 -5.17 8.30
CA ASP A 121 -12.38 -5.29 8.40
C ASP A 121 -12.98 -6.20 7.30
N LYS A 122 -12.36 -6.20 6.13
CA LYS A 122 -12.76 -7.07 5.01
C LYS A 122 -12.14 -8.47 5.07
N GLY A 123 -11.35 -8.80 6.10
CA GLY A 123 -10.63 -10.06 6.23
C GLY A 123 -9.59 -10.31 5.14
N LEU A 124 -9.00 -9.26 4.58
CA LEU A 124 -8.01 -9.35 3.50
C LEU A 124 -6.57 -9.26 3.98
N PHE A 125 -6.36 -8.60 5.11
CA PHE A 125 -5.10 -8.51 5.84
C PHE A 125 -5.34 -8.76 7.31
N LYS A 126 -4.28 -9.16 8.01
CA LYS A 126 -4.26 -9.30 9.45
C LYS A 126 -2.99 -8.72 10.01
N GLN A 127 -3.09 -7.83 10.99
CA GLN A 127 -1.92 -7.39 11.73
C GLN A 127 -1.39 -8.54 12.60
N ILE A 128 -0.15 -8.96 12.38
CA ILE A 128 0.39 -10.22 12.90
C ILE A 128 1.21 -10.08 14.19
N ILE A 129 1.70 -8.88 14.49
CA ILE A 129 2.51 -8.68 15.71
C ILE A 129 1.58 -8.56 16.92
N PRO A 130 1.77 -9.36 17.97
CA PRO A 130 0.94 -9.31 19.16
C PRO A 130 0.89 -7.93 19.82
N PRO A 131 -0.24 -7.53 20.45
CA PRO A 131 -0.39 -6.21 21.09
C PRO A 131 0.67 -5.90 22.14
N LEU A 132 1.18 -6.90 22.85
CA LEU A 132 2.19 -6.72 23.90
C LEU A 132 3.51 -6.09 23.42
N TYR A 133 3.82 -6.19 22.12
CA TYR A 133 5.00 -5.57 21.53
C TYR A 133 4.74 -4.17 20.96
N ARG A 134 3.49 -3.70 21.03
CA ARG A 134 3.09 -2.42 20.43
C ARG A 134 2.97 -1.33 21.49
N VAL A 135 3.36 -0.13 21.11
CA VAL A 135 3.16 1.07 21.90
C VAL A 135 2.13 1.98 21.25
N LEU A 136 1.39 2.72 22.04
CA LEU A 136 0.43 3.71 21.57
C LEU A 136 1.15 5.00 21.17
N ALA A 137 0.82 5.52 20.00
CA ALA A 137 1.13 6.90 19.63
C ALA A 137 -0.17 7.66 19.35
N VAL A 138 -0.27 8.87 19.84
CA VAL A 138 -1.32 9.81 19.46
C VAL A 138 -0.72 10.77 18.45
N LYS A 139 -1.32 10.78 17.26
CA LYS A 139 -0.93 11.63 16.13
C LYS A 139 -2.05 12.59 15.78
N ASN A 140 -1.69 13.73 15.25
CA ASN A 140 -2.64 14.67 14.63
C ASN A 140 -2.62 14.42 13.12
N ILE A 141 -3.25 13.33 12.70
CA ILE A 141 -3.31 12.98 11.28
C ILE A 141 -4.28 13.93 10.60
N ASP A 142 -3.73 14.98 9.99
CA ASP A 142 -4.47 16.05 9.34
C ASP A 142 -3.80 16.55 8.04
N PHE A 143 -2.84 15.78 7.53
CA PHE A 143 -2.05 16.15 6.36
C PHE A 143 -2.92 16.45 5.13
N LEU A 144 -3.99 15.70 4.91
CA LEU A 144 -4.89 15.92 3.79
C LEU A 144 -5.69 17.21 4.00
N SER A 145 -6.34 17.37 5.16
CA SER A 145 -7.23 18.52 5.40
C SER A 145 -6.47 19.82 5.61
N GLN A 146 -5.34 19.81 6.31
CA GLN A 146 -4.61 21.02 6.66
C GLN A 146 -3.53 21.42 5.63
N PHE A 147 -2.95 20.46 4.94
CA PHE A 147 -1.81 20.73 4.06
C PHE A 147 -2.12 20.52 2.58
N LEU A 148 -2.66 19.36 2.21
CA LEU A 148 -2.78 18.99 0.81
C LEU A 148 -4.02 19.60 0.15
N ALA A 149 -5.17 19.56 0.80
CA ALA A 149 -6.42 20.07 0.24
C ALA A 149 -6.37 21.60 0.00
N PRO A 150 -5.89 22.44 0.95
CA PRO A 150 -5.76 23.87 0.70
C PRO A 150 -4.83 24.20 -0.47
N LYS A 151 -3.72 23.46 -0.64
CA LYS A 151 -2.80 23.65 -1.78
C LYS A 151 -3.41 23.30 -3.13
N LYS A 152 -4.42 22.43 -3.14
CA LYS A 152 -5.13 22.02 -4.36
C LYS A 152 -6.45 22.78 -4.57
N GLY A 153 -6.80 23.70 -3.68
CA GLY A 153 -8.09 24.41 -3.73
C GLY A 153 -9.28 23.47 -3.52
N MET A 154 -9.12 22.41 -2.78
CA MET A 154 -10.13 21.38 -2.55
C MET A 154 -10.86 21.62 -1.24
N ILE A 155 -12.16 21.31 -1.22
CA ILE A 155 -12.97 21.30 0.00
C ILE A 155 -12.85 19.90 0.62
N VAL A 156 -12.38 19.83 1.86
CA VAL A 156 -12.33 18.55 2.60
C VAL A 156 -13.70 18.26 3.18
N LEU A 157 -14.25 17.12 2.83
CA LEU A 157 -15.52 16.66 3.35
C LEU A 157 -15.42 16.35 4.86
N PRO A 158 -16.49 16.58 5.65
CA PRO A 158 -16.53 16.28 7.08
C PRO A 158 -16.14 14.84 7.43
N ASP A 159 -16.48 13.87 6.57
CA ASP A 159 -16.13 12.46 6.74
C ASP A 159 -14.61 12.22 6.70
N ILE A 160 -13.86 12.97 5.88
CA ILE A 160 -12.40 12.88 5.82
C ILE A 160 -11.80 13.45 7.10
N GLN A 161 -12.29 14.59 7.57
CA GLN A 161 -11.82 15.17 8.84
C GLN A 161 -12.12 14.24 10.03
N LYS A 162 -13.28 13.59 10.02
CA LYS A 162 -13.62 12.59 11.03
C LYS A 162 -12.68 11.39 10.95
N MET A 163 -12.43 10.85 9.75
CA MET A 163 -11.49 9.75 9.53
C MET A 163 -10.08 10.13 10.03
N GLU A 164 -9.57 11.30 9.69
CA GLU A 164 -8.26 11.77 10.16
C GLU A 164 -8.19 11.80 11.69
N LYS A 165 -9.22 12.28 12.36
CA LYS A 165 -9.31 12.27 13.83
C LYS A 165 -9.34 10.84 14.39
N ASP A 166 -10.10 9.94 13.77
CA ASP A 166 -10.23 8.55 14.19
C ASP A 166 -8.91 7.75 13.98
N LEU A 167 -8.07 8.15 13.02
CA LEU A 167 -6.75 7.57 12.77
C LEU A 167 -5.66 8.09 13.73
N GLY A 168 -5.91 9.16 14.49
CA GLY A 168 -4.92 9.78 15.38
C GLY A 168 -4.31 8.83 16.41
N PRO A 169 -5.09 8.04 17.14
CA PRO A 169 -4.57 6.97 18.00
C PRO A 169 -4.14 5.77 17.17
N MET A 170 -2.86 5.46 17.14
CA MET A 170 -2.35 4.27 16.45
C MET A 170 -1.36 3.49 17.31
N THR A 171 -1.31 2.18 17.15
CA THR A 171 -0.30 1.33 17.81
C THR A 171 0.75 0.90 16.81
N TYR A 172 1.99 0.77 17.26
CA TYR A 172 3.09 0.33 16.41
C TYR A 172 4.18 -0.37 17.22
N VAL A 173 5.02 -1.17 16.56
CA VAL A 173 6.21 -1.79 17.13
C VAL A 173 7.37 -0.80 17.01
N PRO A 174 8.04 -0.40 18.12
CA PRO A 174 9.21 0.46 18.05
C PRO A 174 10.32 -0.13 17.18
N SER A 175 11.03 0.71 16.42
CA SER A 175 12.14 0.26 15.54
C SER A 175 13.20 -0.56 16.29
N ALA A 176 13.50 -0.21 17.55
CA ALA A 176 14.45 -0.93 18.40
C ALA A 176 13.99 -2.36 18.76
N SER A 177 12.69 -2.65 18.69
CA SER A 177 12.12 -3.95 19.05
C SER A 177 12.06 -4.93 17.86
N PHE A 178 12.63 -4.58 16.70
CA PHE A 178 12.54 -5.43 15.50
C PHE A 178 12.99 -6.87 15.75
N SER A 179 14.12 -7.07 16.44
CA SER A 179 14.66 -8.41 16.73
C SER A 179 13.75 -9.26 17.61
N GLN A 180 12.98 -8.62 18.50
CA GLN A 180 12.06 -9.32 19.42
C GLN A 180 10.84 -9.89 18.69
N VAL A 181 10.46 -9.30 17.57
CA VAL A 181 9.27 -9.68 16.80
C VAL A 181 9.58 -10.36 15.48
N SER A 182 10.85 -10.46 15.11
CA SER A 182 11.26 -11.01 13.82
C SER A 182 10.82 -12.46 13.58
N SER A 183 10.64 -13.25 14.63
CA SER A 183 10.13 -14.63 14.54
C SER A 183 8.68 -14.75 14.06
N TYR A 184 7.89 -13.67 14.14
CA TYR A 184 6.51 -13.63 13.61
C TYR A 184 6.47 -13.38 12.11
N LEU A 185 7.57 -12.90 11.51
CA LEU A 185 7.64 -12.41 10.13
C LEU A 185 7.88 -13.55 9.14
N GLN A 186 7.28 -13.43 7.97
CA GLN A 186 7.54 -14.33 6.84
C GLN A 186 7.64 -13.56 5.52
N SER A 187 8.18 -14.23 4.50
CA SER A 187 8.21 -13.68 3.14
C SER A 187 6.79 -13.45 2.62
N GLY A 188 6.55 -12.25 2.07
CA GLY A 188 5.25 -11.84 1.56
C GLY A 188 4.41 -11.02 2.52
N ASP A 189 4.80 -10.92 3.80
CA ASP A 189 4.18 -9.95 4.71
C ASP A 189 4.43 -8.52 4.22
N VAL A 190 3.47 -7.63 4.46
CA VAL A 190 3.58 -6.20 4.18
C VAL A 190 4.05 -5.48 5.45
N ILE A 191 5.13 -4.73 5.36
CA ILE A 191 5.64 -3.89 6.44
C ILE A 191 5.41 -2.42 6.11
N ALA A 192 4.78 -1.68 7.02
CA ALA A 192 4.55 -0.24 6.91
C ALA A 192 5.31 0.49 8.03
N PHE A 193 6.13 1.48 7.64
CA PHE A 193 7.03 2.19 8.55
C PHE A 193 6.39 3.47 9.06
N VAL A 194 6.21 3.55 10.36
CA VAL A 194 5.55 4.66 11.06
C VAL A 194 6.43 5.90 11.03
N SER A 195 5.86 6.99 10.57
CA SER A 195 6.55 8.29 10.47
C SER A 195 6.80 8.92 11.85
N LYS A 196 7.94 9.58 12.03
CA LYS A 196 8.19 10.48 13.17
C LYS A 196 7.30 11.73 13.13
N ARG A 197 6.84 12.14 11.96
CA ARG A 197 5.93 13.28 11.79
C ARG A 197 4.61 13.00 12.52
N LYS A 198 4.04 14.03 13.13
CA LYS A 198 2.75 13.91 13.84
C LYS A 198 1.55 13.91 12.89
N ASP A 199 1.67 14.57 11.75
CA ASP A 199 0.63 14.75 10.72
C ASP A 199 0.56 13.58 9.72
N LEU A 200 1.47 12.61 9.82
CA LEU A 200 1.57 11.47 8.90
C LEU A 200 1.64 10.16 9.69
N ASP A 201 0.84 9.18 9.26
CA ASP A 201 0.81 7.83 9.83
C ASP A 201 2.06 7.02 9.45
N TYR A 202 2.15 6.59 8.20
CA TYR A 202 3.28 5.84 7.66
C TYR A 202 3.99 6.66 6.57
N GLN A 203 5.31 6.56 6.52
CA GLN A 203 6.09 7.25 5.49
C GLN A 203 6.61 6.31 4.39
N HIS A 204 6.52 5.00 4.60
CA HIS A 204 6.98 4.00 3.63
C HIS A 204 6.29 2.66 3.85
N VAL A 205 6.24 1.84 2.78
CA VAL A 205 5.65 0.51 2.78
C VAL A 205 6.35 -0.39 1.77
N GLY A 206 6.37 -1.69 2.05
CA GLY A 206 6.91 -2.70 1.14
C GLY A 206 6.62 -4.11 1.64
N PHE A 207 7.16 -5.11 0.95
CA PHE A 207 7.06 -6.51 1.33
C PHE A 207 8.30 -6.96 2.07
N ILE A 208 8.12 -7.90 2.99
CA ILE A 208 9.22 -8.56 3.69
C ILE A 208 9.69 -9.76 2.86
N ARG A 209 11.01 -9.90 2.71
CA ARG A 209 11.67 -11.11 2.23
C ARG A 209 12.55 -11.67 3.32
N GLN A 210 12.33 -12.92 3.70
CA GLN A 210 13.23 -13.67 4.54
C GLN A 210 14.23 -14.41 3.65
N GLN A 211 15.52 -14.20 3.89
CA GLN A 211 16.63 -14.82 3.16
C GLN A 211 17.83 -15.02 4.08
N MET A 212 18.39 -16.24 4.14
CA MET A 212 19.57 -16.58 4.97
C MET A 212 19.43 -16.13 6.44
N GLY A 213 18.25 -16.32 7.04
CA GLY A 213 17.98 -15.91 8.43
C GLY A 213 17.84 -14.40 8.67
N GLN A 214 17.89 -13.59 7.62
CA GLN A 214 17.71 -12.15 7.66
C GLN A 214 16.42 -11.73 6.95
N TYR A 215 15.96 -10.51 7.22
CA TYR A 215 14.76 -9.93 6.63
C TYR A 215 15.15 -8.70 5.81
N TYR A 216 14.72 -8.67 4.56
CA TYR A 216 14.97 -7.61 3.59
C TYR A 216 13.68 -6.98 3.13
N LEU A 217 13.76 -5.73 2.67
CA LEU A 217 12.61 -4.98 2.16
C LEU A 217 12.57 -5.09 0.64
N VAL A 218 11.42 -5.50 0.09
CA VAL A 218 11.11 -5.45 -1.35
C VAL A 218 10.14 -4.31 -1.56
N HIS A 219 10.57 -3.26 -2.25
CA HIS A 219 9.83 -2.00 -2.33
C HIS A 219 10.13 -1.18 -3.59
N ALA A 220 9.27 -0.22 -3.91
CA ALA A 220 9.66 0.88 -4.78
C ALA A 220 10.46 1.88 -3.93
N SER A 221 11.77 1.91 -4.15
CA SER A 221 12.71 2.74 -3.38
C SER A 221 12.86 4.12 -3.98
N GLN A 222 12.52 5.16 -3.24
CA GLN A 222 12.76 6.54 -3.65
C GLN A 222 14.27 6.84 -3.75
N ASP A 223 15.07 6.36 -2.78
CA ASP A 223 16.51 6.60 -2.73
C ASP A 223 17.24 5.92 -3.91
N ARG A 224 16.83 4.70 -4.26
CA ARG A 224 17.39 3.97 -5.40
C ARG A 224 16.67 4.25 -6.72
N ARG A 225 15.62 5.03 -6.70
CA ARG A 225 14.79 5.44 -7.86
C ARG A 225 14.23 4.26 -8.65
N LYS A 226 14.00 3.11 -8.00
CA LYS A 226 13.49 1.90 -8.67
C LYS A 226 12.86 0.92 -7.69
N VAL A 227 12.10 -0.02 -8.24
CA VAL A 227 11.67 -1.22 -7.51
C VAL A 227 12.87 -2.14 -7.31
N CYS A 228 13.12 -2.54 -6.07
CA CYS A 228 14.26 -3.40 -5.72
C CYS A 228 14.07 -4.09 -4.37
N GLN A 229 14.94 -5.04 -4.09
CA GLN A 229 15.20 -5.47 -2.72
C GLN A 229 16.22 -4.52 -2.08
N SER A 230 16.07 -4.20 -0.80
CA SER A 230 17.08 -3.47 -0.03
C SER A 230 18.40 -4.28 0.03
N VAL A 231 19.52 -3.58 0.03
CA VAL A 231 20.85 -4.24 0.21
C VAL A 231 21.02 -4.63 1.66
N GLU A 232 20.66 -3.74 2.56
CA GLU A 232 20.68 -3.94 4.00
C GLU A 232 19.43 -4.68 4.48
N SER A 233 19.58 -5.40 5.60
CA SER A 233 18.45 -5.99 6.31
C SER A 233 17.52 -4.91 6.87
N ILE A 234 16.25 -5.26 7.14
CA ILE A 234 15.26 -4.32 7.71
C ILE A 234 15.73 -3.75 9.04
N SER A 235 16.45 -4.52 9.86
CA SER A 235 16.99 -4.01 11.13
C SER A 235 18.03 -2.92 10.91
N VAL A 236 18.87 -3.02 9.89
CA VAL A 236 19.84 -1.98 9.50
C VAL A 236 19.14 -0.82 8.80
N TYR A 237 18.17 -1.12 7.93
CA TYR A 237 17.34 -0.11 7.27
C TYR A 237 16.67 0.83 8.27
N LEU A 238 16.05 0.28 9.32
CA LEU A 238 15.44 1.08 10.40
C LEU A 238 16.46 1.98 11.14
N LYS A 239 17.68 1.47 11.38
CA LYS A 239 18.75 2.28 12.00
C LYS A 239 19.18 3.44 11.10
N ASN A 240 19.24 3.22 9.80
CA ASN A 240 19.65 4.23 8.82
C ASN A 240 18.53 5.25 8.53
N HIS A 241 17.30 4.99 8.95
CA HIS A 241 16.13 5.85 8.73
C HIS A 241 15.48 6.27 10.07
N PRO A 242 16.12 7.15 10.86
CA PRO A 242 15.64 7.54 12.19
C PRO A 242 14.32 8.33 12.18
N SER A 243 13.84 8.74 11.00
CA SER A 243 12.48 9.27 10.82
C SER A 243 11.39 8.19 10.88
N MET A 244 11.76 6.91 10.78
CA MET A 244 10.89 5.75 10.97
C MET A 244 10.97 5.30 12.42
N ILE A 245 10.02 5.76 13.25
CA ILE A 245 10.03 5.49 14.69
C ILE A 245 9.63 4.05 15.03
N GLY A 246 9.01 3.35 14.09
CA GLY A 246 8.57 1.97 14.24
C GLY A 246 7.88 1.46 12.99
N PHE A 247 7.16 0.36 13.14
CA PHE A 247 6.52 -0.31 12.03
C PHE A 247 5.30 -1.11 12.49
N ASN A 248 4.44 -1.45 11.53
CA ASN A 248 3.43 -2.49 11.65
C ASN A 248 3.59 -3.50 10.53
N VAL A 249 3.15 -4.74 10.77
CA VAL A 249 3.24 -5.82 9.79
C VAL A 249 1.89 -6.45 9.60
N PHE A 250 1.49 -6.54 8.34
CA PHE A 250 0.21 -7.05 7.91
C PHE A 250 0.43 -8.27 7.01
N ARG A 251 -0.19 -9.38 7.36
CA ARG A 251 -0.16 -10.59 6.54
C ARG A 251 -1.35 -10.60 5.62
N PRO A 252 -1.12 -10.75 4.32
CA PRO A 252 -2.18 -10.98 3.38
C PRO A 252 -2.97 -12.25 3.72
N GLU A 253 -4.28 -12.12 3.90
CA GLU A 253 -5.16 -13.28 4.04
C GLU A 253 -5.50 -13.82 2.64
N TYR A 254 -5.41 -15.13 2.52
CA TYR A 254 -5.60 -15.81 1.24
C TYR A 254 -7.10 -16.05 1.03
N ALA A 255 -7.63 -15.67 -0.14
CA ALA A 255 -8.96 -16.12 -0.53
C ALA A 255 -8.94 -17.65 -0.69
N HIS A 256 -9.81 -18.32 0.01
CA HIS A 256 -10.10 -19.75 -0.18
C HIS A 256 -10.80 -19.97 -1.52
#